data_c4253242622a85309f5f0fadfc0c09b8
#
_entry.id   c4253242622a85309f5f0fadfc0c09b8
#
_cell.length_a   1.000
_cell.length_b   1.000
_cell.length_c   1.000
_cell.angle_alpha   90.00
_cell.angle_beta   90.00
_cell.angle_gamma   90.00
#
_symmetry.space_group_name_H-M   'P 1'
#
loop_
_entity.id
_entity.type
_entity.pdbx_description
1 polymer ?
#
loop_
_entity_poly.entity_id
_entity_poly.type
_entity_poly.pdbx_seq_one_letter_code
_entity_poly.pdbx_strand_id
1 'polypeptide(L)'
;MLIHVVDFSAHDIDEKISTVNKVLEDIGAGELKRLIVFNKIDLVNNNNLRLNMMAKYPGCHFVSAKTDEGITMLLKSLSDACDDLYAEVLVVLPQFYTEAVALISKIMQIYSSRVENSDFIFKGKLLKYEIPKLERAGAKVEIADKKS
;
A
#
# COMPACT_ATOMS: atom_id res chain seq x y z
N MET A 1 -2.18 -4.20 -4.09
CA MET A 1 -0.92 -3.83 -4.78
C MET A 1 -0.08 -5.07 -4.97
N LEU A 2 0.57 -5.21 -6.12
CA LEU A 2 1.51 -6.28 -6.44
C LEU A 2 2.91 -5.70 -6.57
N ILE A 3 3.93 -6.45 -6.16
CA ILE A 3 5.33 -6.16 -6.42
C ILE A 3 5.81 -7.19 -7.43
N HIS A 4 6.15 -6.73 -8.64
CA HIS A 4 6.67 -7.58 -9.71
C HIS A 4 8.18 -7.46 -9.74
N VAL A 5 8.86 -8.46 -9.18
CA VAL A 5 10.33 -8.50 -9.17
C VAL A 5 10.84 -9.15 -10.45
N VAL A 6 11.72 -8.43 -11.15
CA VAL A 6 12.29 -8.83 -12.45
C VAL A 6 13.81 -8.89 -12.32
N ASP A 7 14.43 -9.93 -12.86
CA ASP A 7 15.89 -10.03 -12.96
C ASP A 7 16.40 -9.08 -14.05
N PHE A 8 17.11 -8.03 -13.64
CA PHE A 8 17.64 -7.02 -14.56
C PHE A 8 18.79 -7.52 -15.46
N SER A 9 19.41 -8.65 -15.11
CA SER A 9 20.46 -9.28 -15.90
C SER A 9 19.91 -10.19 -17.02
N ALA A 10 18.61 -10.41 -17.08
CA ALA A 10 17.98 -11.24 -18.10
C ALA A 10 17.98 -10.56 -19.47
N HIS A 11 18.13 -11.34 -20.54
CA HIS A 11 18.10 -10.82 -21.92
C HIS A 11 16.68 -10.51 -22.41
N ASP A 12 15.66 -11.14 -21.82
CA ASP A 12 14.27 -11.17 -22.24
C ASP A 12 13.33 -10.47 -21.25
N ILE A 13 13.79 -9.35 -20.65
CA ILE A 13 13.06 -8.61 -19.61
C ILE A 13 11.61 -8.29 -20.02
N ASP A 14 11.43 -7.74 -21.23
CA ASP A 14 10.12 -7.33 -21.72
C ASP A 14 9.17 -8.50 -21.95
N GLU A 15 9.68 -9.61 -22.43
CA GLU A 15 8.89 -10.83 -22.66
C GLU A 15 8.42 -11.41 -21.31
N LYS A 16 9.31 -11.45 -20.31
CA LYS A 16 8.97 -11.91 -18.96
C LYS A 16 7.90 -11.04 -18.31
N ILE A 17 8.02 -9.71 -18.44
CA ILE A 17 7.00 -8.78 -17.92
C ILE A 17 5.66 -8.99 -18.63
N SER A 18 5.69 -9.13 -19.97
CA SER A 18 4.49 -9.40 -20.77
C SER A 18 3.81 -10.70 -20.38
N THR A 19 4.60 -11.77 -20.17
CA THR A 19 4.08 -13.08 -19.76
C THR A 19 3.37 -12.99 -18.41
N VAL A 20 3.99 -12.35 -17.42
CA VAL A 20 3.37 -12.16 -16.10
C VAL A 20 2.10 -11.32 -16.21
N ASN A 21 2.10 -10.28 -17.05
CA ASN A 21 0.90 -9.45 -17.27
C ASN A 21 -0.28 -10.28 -17.79
N LYS A 22 -0.07 -11.15 -18.76
CA LYS A 22 -1.11 -12.06 -19.28
C LYS A 22 -1.66 -12.97 -18.19
N VAL A 23 -0.78 -13.58 -17.41
CA VAL A 23 -1.22 -14.43 -16.29
C VAL A 23 -2.07 -13.64 -15.28
N LEU A 24 -1.67 -12.41 -14.95
CA LEU A 24 -2.44 -11.55 -14.05
C LEU A 24 -3.82 -11.18 -14.62
N GLU A 25 -3.92 -10.95 -15.93
CA GLU A 25 -5.18 -10.72 -16.62
C GLU A 25 -6.07 -11.97 -16.56
N ASP A 26 -5.53 -13.14 -16.86
CA ASP A 26 -6.24 -14.42 -16.85
C ASP A 26 -6.85 -14.77 -15.49
N ILE A 27 -6.19 -14.38 -14.40
CA ILE A 27 -6.69 -14.59 -13.02
C ILE A 27 -7.50 -13.41 -12.46
N GLY A 28 -7.82 -12.40 -13.29
CA GLY A 28 -8.61 -11.22 -12.87
C GLY A 28 -7.84 -10.24 -11.98
N ALA A 29 -6.51 -10.30 -11.95
CA ALA A 29 -5.64 -9.41 -11.17
C ALA A 29 -4.99 -8.30 -12.02
N GLY A 30 -5.39 -8.14 -13.27
CA GLY A 30 -4.80 -7.18 -14.23
C GLY A 30 -4.88 -5.71 -13.76
N GLU A 31 -5.98 -5.33 -13.10
CA GLU A 31 -6.23 -3.97 -12.61
C GLU A 31 -5.52 -3.62 -11.30
N LEU A 32 -4.85 -4.57 -10.66
CA LEU A 32 -4.16 -4.29 -9.42
C LEU A 32 -2.96 -3.36 -9.65
N LYS A 33 -2.86 -2.30 -8.84
CA LYS A 33 -1.68 -1.41 -8.85
C LYS A 33 -0.40 -2.25 -8.71
N ARG A 34 0.52 -2.09 -9.65
CA ARG A 34 1.78 -2.84 -9.71
C ARG A 34 2.98 -1.93 -9.52
N LEU A 35 3.96 -2.42 -8.79
CA LEU A 35 5.28 -1.83 -8.66
C LEU A 35 6.29 -2.79 -9.30
N ILE A 36 6.99 -2.35 -10.35
CA ILE A 36 8.05 -3.13 -10.99
C ILE A 36 9.36 -2.86 -10.26
N VAL A 37 10.04 -3.93 -9.88
CA VAL A 37 11.34 -3.87 -9.20
C VAL A 37 12.35 -4.67 -9.99
N PHE A 38 13.31 -4.00 -10.61
CA PHE A 38 14.44 -4.61 -11.30
C PHE A 38 15.52 -4.97 -10.27
N ASN A 39 15.67 -6.26 -10.00
CA ASN A 39 16.69 -6.77 -9.07
C ASN A 39 17.95 -7.21 -9.81
N LYS A 40 19.04 -7.40 -9.07
CA LYS A 40 20.37 -7.80 -9.57
C LYS A 40 21.07 -6.74 -10.42
N ILE A 41 20.87 -5.47 -10.09
CA ILE A 41 21.53 -4.37 -10.80
C ILE A 41 23.07 -4.41 -10.66
N ASP A 42 23.58 -5.07 -9.64
CA ASP A 42 24.99 -5.32 -9.43
C ASP A 42 25.67 -6.15 -10.55
N LEU A 43 24.88 -6.88 -11.35
CA LEU A 43 25.36 -7.68 -12.46
C LEU A 43 25.36 -6.93 -13.81
N VAL A 44 24.78 -5.73 -13.87
CA VAL A 44 24.54 -5.01 -15.14
C VAL A 44 25.06 -3.58 -15.04
N ASN A 45 26.14 -3.29 -15.72
CA ASN A 45 26.67 -1.92 -15.81
C ASN A 45 26.28 -1.30 -17.16
N ASN A 46 24.98 -1.06 -17.38
CA ASN A 46 24.44 -0.49 -18.61
C ASN A 46 23.42 0.62 -18.30
N ASN A 47 23.92 1.85 -18.24
CA ASN A 47 23.08 3.02 -17.96
C ASN A 47 21.99 3.26 -19.03
N ASN A 48 22.25 2.95 -20.28
CA ASN A 48 21.25 3.12 -21.36
C ASN A 48 20.08 2.14 -21.17
N LEU A 49 20.35 0.90 -20.81
CA LEU A 49 19.29 -0.07 -20.48
C LEU A 49 18.47 0.41 -19.31
N ARG A 50 19.11 0.92 -18.25
CA ARG A 50 18.41 1.46 -17.07
C ARG A 50 17.49 2.63 -17.46
N LEU A 51 17.98 3.59 -18.25
CA LEU A 51 17.17 4.73 -18.72
C LEU A 51 16.00 4.27 -19.59
N ASN A 52 16.21 3.31 -20.48
CA ASN A 52 15.14 2.74 -21.31
C ASN A 52 14.05 2.08 -20.45
N MET A 53 14.43 1.32 -19.44
CA MET A 53 13.47 0.69 -18.52
C MET A 53 12.72 1.72 -17.67
N MET A 54 13.38 2.79 -17.21
CA MET A 54 12.72 3.90 -16.51
C MET A 54 11.67 4.61 -17.38
N ALA A 55 11.97 4.83 -18.64
CA ALA A 55 11.04 5.45 -19.58
C ALA A 55 9.84 4.52 -19.90
N LYS A 56 10.09 3.22 -20.02
CA LYS A 56 9.06 2.23 -20.37
C LYS A 56 8.17 1.85 -19.19
N TYR A 57 8.73 1.83 -18.00
CA TYR A 57 8.05 1.44 -16.75
C TYR A 57 8.16 2.55 -15.70
N PRO A 58 7.40 3.65 -15.84
CA PRO A 58 7.47 4.78 -14.90
C PRO A 58 7.20 4.34 -13.46
N GLY A 59 8.01 4.82 -12.53
CA GLY A 59 7.91 4.47 -11.12
C GLY A 59 8.54 3.12 -10.75
N CYS A 60 9.26 2.46 -11.66
CA CYS A 60 10.02 1.25 -11.35
C CYS A 60 11.19 1.55 -10.40
N HIS A 61 11.61 0.53 -9.65
CA HIS A 61 12.77 0.59 -8.78
C HIS A 61 13.89 -0.33 -9.29
N PHE A 62 15.12 0.10 -9.08
CA PHE A 62 16.33 -0.66 -9.38
C PHE A 62 17.03 -1.01 -8.08
N VAL A 63 17.20 -2.30 -7.82
CA VAL A 63 17.75 -2.79 -6.55
C VAL A 63 18.76 -3.92 -6.77
N SER A 64 19.62 -4.11 -5.81
CA SER A 64 20.38 -5.34 -5.63
C SER A 64 20.14 -5.87 -4.23
N ALA A 65 19.45 -6.99 -4.13
CA ALA A 65 19.26 -7.68 -2.85
C ALA A 65 20.59 -8.25 -2.30
N LYS A 66 21.64 -8.32 -3.12
CA LYS A 66 22.97 -8.77 -2.74
C LYS A 66 23.80 -7.68 -2.08
N THR A 67 23.67 -6.45 -2.59
CA THR A 67 24.48 -5.30 -2.16
C THR A 67 23.70 -4.26 -1.36
N ASP A 68 22.39 -4.47 -1.17
CA ASP A 68 21.44 -3.54 -0.57
C ASP A 68 21.27 -2.21 -1.33
N GLU A 69 21.85 -2.09 -2.53
CA GLU A 69 21.69 -0.91 -3.38
C GLU A 69 20.20 -0.73 -3.76
N GLY A 70 19.69 0.49 -3.59
CA GLY A 70 18.31 0.86 -3.95
C GLY A 70 17.21 0.36 -2.99
N ILE A 71 17.52 -0.52 -2.03
CA ILE A 71 16.53 -1.11 -1.11
C ILE A 71 15.85 -0.04 -0.24
N THR A 72 16.60 0.92 0.27
CA THR A 72 16.03 2.01 1.11
C THR A 72 14.97 2.81 0.35
N MET A 73 15.22 3.14 -0.93
CA MET A 73 14.25 3.85 -1.76
C MET A 73 13.02 3.01 -2.07
N LEU A 74 13.21 1.72 -2.34
CA LEU A 74 12.11 0.78 -2.52
C LEU A 74 11.24 0.71 -1.27
N LEU A 75 11.82 0.53 -0.09
CA LEU A 75 11.10 0.47 1.18
C LEU A 75 10.30 1.74 1.46
N LYS A 76 10.89 2.90 1.16
CA LYS A 76 10.17 4.18 1.28
C LYS A 76 8.96 4.23 0.36
N SER A 77 9.11 3.88 -0.91
CA SER A 77 7.98 3.87 -1.87
C SER A 77 6.90 2.87 -1.48
N LEU A 78 7.27 1.72 -0.91
CA LEU A 78 6.31 0.76 -0.38
C LEU A 78 5.56 1.31 0.84
N SER A 79 6.27 1.96 1.75
CA SER A 79 5.65 2.62 2.92
C SER A 79 4.66 3.69 2.48
N ASP A 80 5.05 4.57 1.56
CA ASP A 80 4.19 5.62 1.02
C ASP A 80 2.94 5.03 0.33
N ALA A 81 3.11 3.96 -0.44
CA ALA A 81 2.00 3.25 -1.08
C ALA A 81 1.07 2.55 -0.08
N CYS A 82 1.60 2.05 1.04
CA CYS A 82 0.80 1.49 2.13
C CYS A 82 0.04 2.59 2.88
N ASP A 83 0.64 3.77 3.08
CA ASP A 83 -0.03 4.89 3.71
C ASP A 83 -1.26 5.37 2.95
N ASP A 84 -1.25 5.25 1.62
CA ASP A 84 -2.42 5.54 0.79
C ASP A 84 -3.60 4.58 1.02
N LEU A 85 -3.36 3.40 1.56
CA LEU A 85 -4.41 2.44 1.90
C LEU A 85 -5.11 2.78 3.23
N TYR A 86 -4.49 3.60 4.06
CA TYR A 86 -5.00 3.99 5.36
C TYR A 86 -5.65 5.37 5.30
N ALA A 87 -6.57 5.61 6.23
CA ALA A 87 -7.12 6.92 6.53
C ALA A 87 -6.91 7.23 8.02
N GLU A 88 -6.53 8.46 8.32
CA GLU A 88 -6.70 9.00 9.66
C GLU A 88 -8.16 9.35 9.85
N VAL A 89 -8.75 8.89 10.95
CA VAL A 89 -10.18 9.02 11.20
C VAL A 89 -10.48 9.43 12.63
N LEU A 90 -11.59 10.14 12.77
CA LEU A 90 -12.31 10.31 14.02
C LEU A 90 -13.55 9.43 13.97
N VAL A 91 -13.66 8.49 14.89
CA VAL A 91 -14.79 7.57 15.00
C VAL A 91 -15.60 7.96 16.21
N VAL A 92 -16.87 8.29 16.03
CA VAL A 92 -17.84 8.59 17.08
C VAL A 92 -18.82 7.44 17.19
N LEU A 93 -18.94 6.86 18.37
CA LEU A 93 -19.77 5.70 18.64
C LEU A 93 -20.61 5.92 19.89
N PRO A 94 -21.95 5.87 19.81
CA PRO A 94 -22.83 5.92 20.98
C PRO A 94 -22.52 4.78 21.96
N GLN A 95 -22.56 5.04 23.28
CA GLN A 95 -22.14 4.09 24.34
C GLN A 95 -22.89 2.76 24.33
N PHE A 96 -24.11 2.70 23.78
CA PHE A 96 -24.89 1.46 23.71
C PHE A 96 -24.44 0.46 22.64
N TYR A 97 -23.51 0.84 21.73
CA TYR A 97 -22.95 -0.04 20.73
C TYR A 97 -21.65 -0.74 21.20
N THR A 98 -21.71 -1.49 22.28
CA THR A 98 -20.52 -2.13 22.89
C THR A 98 -19.79 -3.11 21.98
N GLU A 99 -20.51 -3.81 21.09
CA GLU A 99 -19.91 -4.73 20.12
C GLU A 99 -19.01 -3.99 19.11
N ALA A 100 -19.37 -2.78 18.74
CA ALA A 100 -18.57 -1.96 17.83
C ALA A 100 -17.26 -1.48 18.46
N VAL A 101 -17.19 -1.33 19.79
CA VAL A 101 -15.94 -1.01 20.51
C VAL A 101 -14.91 -2.13 20.30
N ALA A 102 -15.34 -3.41 20.40
CA ALA A 102 -14.46 -4.55 20.17
C ALA A 102 -13.97 -4.59 18.71
N LEU A 103 -14.84 -4.24 17.75
CA LEU A 103 -14.47 -4.15 16.34
C LEU A 103 -13.44 -3.03 16.12
N ILE A 104 -13.67 -1.83 16.65
CA ILE A 104 -12.74 -0.69 16.56
C ILE A 104 -11.36 -1.08 17.08
N SER A 105 -11.29 -1.71 18.26
CA SER A 105 -10.03 -2.14 18.87
C SER A 105 -9.28 -3.20 18.03
N LYS A 106 -10.00 -3.96 17.19
CA LYS A 106 -9.42 -4.99 16.34
C LYS A 106 -8.86 -4.46 15.02
N ILE A 107 -9.52 -3.44 14.41
CA ILE A 107 -9.21 -3.00 13.04
C ILE A 107 -8.56 -1.62 12.97
N MET A 108 -8.59 -0.86 14.07
CA MET A 108 -8.09 0.51 14.11
C MET A 108 -6.84 0.62 15.00
N GLN A 109 -5.82 1.29 14.51
CA GLN A 109 -4.70 1.74 15.31
C GLN A 109 -5.13 3.01 16.06
N ILE A 110 -5.51 2.86 17.33
CA ILE A 110 -6.04 3.95 18.15
C ILE A 110 -4.88 4.79 18.70
N TYR A 111 -4.90 6.10 18.44
CA TYR A 111 -3.95 7.08 18.99
C TYR A 111 -4.45 7.67 20.29
N SER A 112 -5.75 7.94 20.37
CA SER A 112 -6.41 8.45 21.57
C SER A 112 -7.88 8.05 21.58
N SER A 113 -8.43 7.96 22.80
CA SER A 113 -9.85 7.75 23.04
C SER A 113 -10.34 8.65 24.16
N ARG A 114 -11.58 9.11 24.05
CA ARG A 114 -12.28 9.87 25.10
C ARG A 114 -13.77 9.58 25.06
N VAL A 115 -14.46 9.96 26.14
CA VAL A 115 -15.92 9.95 26.21
C VAL A 115 -16.38 11.40 26.27
N GLU A 116 -17.34 11.76 25.43
CA GLU A 116 -17.91 13.09 25.35
C GLU A 116 -19.40 12.97 25.00
N ASN A 117 -20.28 13.65 25.77
CA ASN A 117 -21.74 13.66 25.55
C ASN A 117 -22.38 12.27 25.45
N SER A 118 -21.92 11.28 26.22
CA SER A 118 -22.34 9.88 26.15
C SER A 118 -21.95 9.13 24.85
N ASP A 119 -20.93 9.61 24.14
CA ASP A 119 -20.35 8.94 23.00
C ASP A 119 -18.90 8.58 23.26
N PHE A 120 -18.46 7.42 22.75
CA PHE A 120 -17.06 7.09 22.64
C PHE A 120 -16.48 7.77 21.41
N ILE A 121 -15.37 8.48 21.56
CA ILE A 121 -14.65 9.13 20.48
C ILE A 121 -13.27 8.52 20.40
N PHE A 122 -12.95 7.94 19.23
CA PHE A 122 -11.65 7.35 18.93
C PHE A 122 -10.97 8.13 17.82
N LYS A 123 -9.71 8.50 18.01
CA LYS A 123 -8.87 9.04 16.96
C LYS A 123 -7.78 8.03 16.62
N GLY A 124 -7.55 7.78 15.34
CA GLY A 124 -6.54 6.83 14.90
C GLY A 124 -6.50 6.61 13.41
N LYS A 125 -5.90 5.51 13.01
CA LYS A 125 -5.66 5.12 11.61
C LYS A 125 -6.26 3.75 11.35
N LEU A 126 -6.98 3.59 10.25
CA LEU A 126 -7.50 2.30 9.79
C LEU A 126 -7.45 2.18 8.29
N LEU A 127 -7.55 0.95 7.77
CA LEU A 127 -7.62 0.69 6.34
C LEU A 127 -8.92 1.26 5.77
N LYS A 128 -8.85 2.01 4.67
CA LYS A 128 -10.01 2.68 4.06
C LYS A 128 -11.17 1.74 3.76
N TYR A 129 -10.88 0.49 3.37
CA TYR A 129 -11.92 -0.51 3.09
C TYR A 129 -12.67 -1.01 4.34
N GLU A 130 -12.16 -0.77 5.54
CA GLU A 130 -12.84 -1.13 6.80
C GLU A 130 -13.85 -0.06 7.26
N ILE A 131 -13.78 1.16 6.71
CA ILE A 131 -14.68 2.27 7.07
C ILE A 131 -16.16 1.87 6.95
N PRO A 132 -16.64 1.29 5.83
CA PRO A 132 -18.04 0.90 5.69
C PRO A 132 -18.49 -0.14 6.72
N LYS A 133 -17.56 -0.93 7.26
CA LYS A 133 -17.87 -1.93 8.27
C LYS A 133 -18.13 -1.29 9.62
N LEU A 134 -17.39 -0.25 9.99
CA LEU A 134 -17.66 0.54 11.19
C LEU A 134 -18.97 1.31 11.10
N GLU A 135 -19.25 1.90 9.95
CA GLU A 135 -20.52 2.63 9.73
C GLU A 135 -21.73 1.70 9.85
N ARG A 136 -21.67 0.47 9.31
CA ARG A 136 -22.73 -0.54 9.48
C ARG A 136 -22.87 -1.00 10.94
N ALA A 137 -21.79 -0.92 11.73
CA ALA A 137 -21.82 -1.22 13.16
C ALA A 137 -22.33 -0.05 14.03
N GLY A 138 -22.80 1.04 13.40
CA GLY A 138 -23.41 2.19 14.07
C GLY A 138 -22.44 3.31 14.42
N ALA A 139 -21.20 3.24 13.95
CA ALA A 139 -20.22 4.31 14.16
C ALA A 139 -20.38 5.41 13.09
N LYS A 140 -20.18 6.67 13.49
CA LYS A 140 -19.98 7.79 12.58
C LYS A 140 -18.46 7.94 12.35
N VAL A 141 -18.02 7.89 11.10
CA VAL A 141 -16.60 7.98 10.75
C VAL A 141 -16.34 9.27 9.97
N GLU A 142 -15.47 10.10 10.51
CA GLU A 142 -14.99 11.32 9.84
C GLU A 142 -13.54 11.12 9.45
N ILE A 143 -13.24 11.26 8.15
CA ILE A 143 -11.86 11.18 7.65
C ILE A 143 -11.19 12.51 7.91
N ALA A 144 -10.05 12.50 8.61
CA ALA A 144 -9.24 13.69 8.77
C ALA A 144 -8.54 14.01 7.43
N ASP A 145 -8.78 15.19 6.88
CA ASP A 145 -8.06 15.64 5.70
C ASP A 145 -6.56 15.67 6.01
N LYS A 146 -5.75 15.02 5.17
CA LYS A 146 -4.30 15.20 5.19
C LYS A 146 -4.05 16.70 4.94
N LYS A 147 -3.80 17.48 6.00
CA LYS A 147 -3.23 18.82 5.81
C LYS A 147 -1.94 18.66 5.01
N SER A 148 -1.93 19.28 3.84
CA SER A 148 -0.78 19.46 2.93
C SER A 148 0.44 19.99 3.68
#